data_4909cd6bbd4f3bef135dfdf9acc12b5b
#
_entry.id   4909cd6bbd4f3bef135dfdf9acc12b5b
#
_cell.length_a   1.000
_cell.length_b   1.000
_cell.length_c   1.000
_cell.angle_alpha   90.00
_cell.angle_beta   90.00
_cell.angle_gamma   90.00
#
_symmetry.space_group_name_H-M   'P 1'
#
loop_
_entity.id
_entity.type
_entity.pdbx_description
1 polymer ?
#
loop_
_entity_poly.entity_id
_entity_poly.type
_entity_poly.pdbx_seq_one_letter_code
_entity_poly.pdbx_strand_id
1 'polypeptide(L)'
;MSWAEIGKSVPPSAKRAPMVITLFRSRLTAQAGDDYTATSVEMLDRAKTYPGFVAMKSFKAEDGERLTVVWWESDELQAAWRKDARHLEAQKKGRERWYHYYHIEVASVLREHQFVRKN
;
A
#
# COMPACT_ATOMS: atom_id res chain seq x y z
N MET A 1 3.66 -16.37 -5.08
CA MET A 1 3.18 -17.07 -3.88
C MET A 1 1.82 -16.54 -3.49
N SER A 2 0.87 -17.41 -3.25
CA SER A 2 -0.46 -16.99 -2.83
C SER A 2 -0.47 -16.63 -1.34
N TRP A 3 -1.47 -15.88 -0.92
CA TRP A 3 -1.64 -15.55 0.50
C TRP A 3 -1.77 -16.79 1.37
N ALA A 4 -2.44 -17.84 0.85
CA ALA A 4 -2.58 -19.08 1.58
C ALA A 4 -1.24 -19.78 1.76
N GLU A 5 -0.37 -19.70 0.79
CA GLU A 5 0.97 -20.28 0.89
C GLU A 5 1.82 -19.52 1.90
N ILE A 6 1.69 -18.19 1.94
CA ILE A 6 2.38 -17.39 2.95
C ILE A 6 1.96 -17.82 4.34
N GLY A 7 0.65 -17.95 4.57
CA GLY A 7 0.14 -18.38 5.86
C GLY A 7 0.59 -19.80 6.23
N LYS A 8 0.67 -20.71 5.25
CA LYS A 8 1.08 -22.09 5.49
C LYS A 8 2.58 -22.23 5.72
N SER A 9 3.39 -21.35 5.12
CA SER A 9 4.84 -21.42 5.25
C SER A 9 5.36 -20.91 6.58
N VAL A 10 4.51 -20.27 7.38
CA VAL A 10 4.88 -19.72 8.68
C VAL A 10 4.37 -20.64 9.78
N PRO A 11 5.26 -21.19 10.62
CA PRO A 11 4.80 -22.02 11.74
C PRO A 11 3.82 -21.25 12.62
N PRO A 12 2.73 -21.89 13.09
CA PRO A 12 1.75 -21.20 13.95
C PRO A 12 2.37 -20.63 15.21
N SER A 13 3.43 -21.25 15.71
CA SER A 13 4.12 -20.79 16.90
C SER A 13 5.12 -19.67 16.64
N ALA A 14 5.36 -19.32 15.40
CA ALA A 14 6.31 -18.28 15.06
C ALA A 14 5.85 -16.95 15.62
N LYS A 15 6.74 -16.30 16.36
CA LYS A 15 6.47 -14.97 16.89
C LYS A 15 6.73 -13.94 15.80
N ARG A 16 5.99 -14.07 14.74
CA ARG A 16 6.10 -13.21 13.60
C ARG A 16 5.22 -12.00 13.79
N ALA A 17 5.76 -10.83 13.48
CA ALA A 17 4.94 -9.62 13.48
C ALA A 17 3.80 -9.82 12.48
N PRO A 18 2.59 -9.35 12.79
CA PRO A 18 1.48 -9.46 11.86
C PRO A 18 1.75 -8.65 10.60
N MET A 19 1.30 -9.17 9.48
CA MET A 19 1.26 -8.44 8.23
C MET A 19 0.38 -7.20 8.42
N VAL A 20 0.77 -6.09 7.80
CA VAL A 20 -0.03 -4.86 7.86
C VAL A 20 -0.46 -4.45 6.48
N ILE A 21 -1.57 -3.73 6.44
CA ILE A 21 -2.14 -3.16 5.23
C ILE A 21 -2.19 -1.66 5.42
N THR A 22 -1.63 -0.91 4.47
CA THR A 22 -1.81 0.54 4.42
C THR A 22 -2.95 0.84 3.49
N LEU A 23 -3.92 1.61 3.96
CA LEU A 23 -5.08 2.04 3.19
C LEU A 23 -4.95 3.54 2.95
N PHE A 24 -4.74 3.92 1.71
CA PHE A 24 -4.58 5.32 1.31
C PHE A 24 -5.80 5.73 0.49
N ARG A 25 -6.70 6.49 1.11
CA ARG A 25 -7.88 7.03 0.43
C ARG A 25 -7.61 8.47 0.03
N SER A 26 -8.02 8.84 -1.17
CA SER A 26 -7.77 10.18 -1.67
C SER A 26 -8.79 10.58 -2.73
N ARG A 27 -8.85 11.89 -2.96
CA ARG A 27 -9.59 12.45 -4.08
C ARG A 27 -8.68 13.43 -4.79
N LEU A 28 -8.51 13.24 -6.09
CA LEU A 28 -7.59 14.04 -6.90
C LEU A 28 -8.24 15.37 -7.29
N THR A 29 -7.41 16.41 -7.39
CA THR A 29 -7.81 17.69 -7.98
C THR A 29 -7.66 17.63 -9.50
N ALA A 30 -8.19 18.63 -10.18
CA ALA A 30 -8.00 18.77 -11.61
C ALA A 30 -6.53 19.00 -12.00
N GLN A 31 -5.67 19.36 -11.04
CA GLN A 31 -4.25 19.57 -11.28
C GLN A 31 -3.43 18.27 -11.28
N ALA A 32 -4.04 17.16 -10.89
CA ALA A 32 -3.37 15.86 -10.91
C ALA A 32 -3.36 15.32 -12.33
N GLY A 33 -2.32 15.65 -13.07
CA GLY A 33 -2.15 15.26 -14.47
C GLY A 33 -0.99 14.30 -14.63
N ASP A 34 -0.22 14.49 -15.70
CA ASP A 34 0.89 13.58 -16.04
C ASP A 34 1.97 13.53 -14.96
N ASP A 35 2.21 14.63 -14.27
CA ASP A 35 3.19 14.67 -13.19
C ASP A 35 2.77 13.79 -12.01
N TYR A 36 1.48 13.75 -11.70
CA TYR A 36 0.94 12.84 -10.70
C TYR A 36 1.14 11.38 -11.13
N THR A 37 0.77 11.07 -12.36
CA THR A 37 0.88 9.71 -12.89
C THR A 37 2.34 9.22 -12.87
N ALA A 38 3.25 10.05 -13.34
CA ALA A 38 4.68 9.71 -13.36
C ALA A 38 5.22 9.48 -11.94
N THR A 39 4.82 10.33 -11.00
CA THR A 39 5.27 10.18 -9.60
C THR A 39 4.67 8.92 -8.97
N SER A 40 3.42 8.60 -9.29
CA SER A 40 2.79 7.37 -8.78
C SER A 40 3.54 6.12 -9.23
N VAL A 41 3.95 6.08 -10.51
CA VAL A 41 4.74 4.96 -11.04
C VAL A 41 6.09 4.89 -10.32
N GLU A 42 6.75 6.02 -10.16
CA GLU A 42 8.03 6.09 -9.45
C GLU A 42 7.90 5.57 -8.01
N MET A 43 6.82 5.97 -7.31
CA MET A 43 6.61 5.55 -5.91
C MET A 43 6.41 4.05 -5.81
N LEU A 44 5.64 3.46 -6.74
CA LEU A 44 5.46 2.01 -6.76
C LEU A 44 6.80 1.30 -6.98
N ASP A 45 7.58 1.76 -7.96
CA ASP A 45 8.87 1.16 -8.28
C ASP A 45 9.83 1.24 -7.07
N ARG A 46 9.83 2.36 -6.36
CA ARG A 46 10.66 2.52 -5.16
C ARG A 46 10.18 1.62 -4.02
N ALA A 47 8.87 1.58 -3.78
CA ALA A 47 8.31 0.75 -2.71
C ALA A 47 8.67 -0.71 -2.89
N LYS A 48 8.64 -1.21 -4.13
CA LYS A 48 8.99 -2.60 -4.44
C LYS A 48 10.42 -2.96 -4.05
N THR A 49 11.32 -1.99 -3.94
CA THR A 49 12.71 -2.26 -3.56
C THR A 49 12.91 -2.41 -2.05
N TYR A 50 11.91 -2.06 -1.25
CA TYR A 50 12.02 -2.12 0.20
C TYR A 50 11.75 -3.53 0.71
N PRO A 51 12.55 -4.01 1.68
CA PRO A 51 12.26 -5.29 2.32
C PRO A 51 10.86 -5.26 2.95
N GLY A 52 10.14 -6.34 2.80
CA GLY A 52 8.81 -6.47 3.38
C GLY A 52 7.67 -6.02 2.49
N PHE A 53 7.94 -5.40 1.35
CA PHE A 53 6.88 -5.09 0.40
C PHE A 53 6.30 -6.38 -0.16
N VAL A 54 4.98 -6.51 -0.13
CA VAL A 54 4.30 -7.71 -0.64
C VAL A 54 3.55 -7.40 -1.93
N ALA A 55 2.66 -6.40 -1.90
CA ALA A 55 1.84 -6.08 -3.05
C ALA A 55 1.23 -4.69 -2.91
N MET A 56 0.81 -4.12 -4.02
CA MET A 56 0.06 -2.86 -4.04
C MET A 56 -1.02 -2.96 -5.10
N LYS A 57 -2.19 -2.42 -4.78
CA LYS A 57 -3.30 -2.41 -5.73
C LYS A 57 -4.15 -1.16 -5.50
N SER A 58 -4.61 -0.56 -6.58
CA SER A 58 -5.44 0.64 -6.51
C SER A 58 -6.83 0.35 -7.04
N PHE A 59 -7.81 1.01 -6.43
CA PHE A 59 -9.23 0.88 -6.75
C PHE A 59 -9.84 2.27 -6.85
N LYS A 60 -10.97 2.35 -7.52
CA LYS A 60 -11.73 3.59 -7.62
C LYS A 60 -13.19 3.29 -7.31
N ALA A 61 -13.76 4.02 -6.36
CA ALA A 61 -15.16 3.89 -6.01
C ALA A 61 -16.05 4.61 -7.04
N GLU A 62 -17.34 4.30 -7.02
CA GLU A 62 -18.29 4.92 -7.94
C GLU A 62 -18.35 6.44 -7.77
N ASP A 63 -18.14 6.93 -6.55
CA ASP A 63 -18.16 8.38 -6.27
C ASP A 63 -16.86 9.07 -6.65
N GLY A 64 -15.87 8.32 -7.18
CA GLY A 64 -14.60 8.87 -7.63
C GLY A 64 -13.50 8.83 -6.59
N GLU A 65 -13.78 8.43 -5.35
CA GLU A 65 -12.72 8.27 -4.35
C GLU A 65 -11.80 7.14 -4.75
N ARG A 66 -10.50 7.34 -4.59
CA ARG A 66 -9.49 6.35 -4.91
C ARG A 66 -8.98 5.70 -3.64
N LEU A 67 -8.66 4.43 -3.74
CA LEU A 67 -8.08 3.66 -2.64
C LEU A 67 -6.85 2.93 -3.15
N THR A 68 -5.70 3.17 -2.52
CA THR A 68 -4.51 2.36 -2.77
C THR A 68 -4.26 1.51 -1.54
N VAL A 69 -4.14 0.21 -1.76
CA VAL A 69 -3.87 -0.76 -0.70
C VAL A 69 -2.46 -1.28 -0.88
N VAL A 70 -1.67 -1.24 0.17
CA VAL A 70 -0.31 -1.78 0.15
C VAL A 70 -0.17 -2.80 1.27
N TRP A 71 0.30 -3.99 0.93
CA TRP A 71 0.53 -5.08 1.89
C TRP A 71 2.02 -5.13 2.22
N TRP A 72 2.32 -5.17 3.53
CA TRP A 72 3.68 -5.25 4.07
C TRP A 72 3.79 -6.42 5.03
N GLU A 73 4.94 -7.05 5.08
CA GLU A 73 5.16 -8.19 5.98
C GLU A 73 5.04 -7.81 7.45
N SER A 74 5.35 -6.55 7.79
CA SER A 74 5.23 -6.06 9.17
C SER A 74 5.18 -4.54 9.18
N ASP A 75 4.73 -3.98 10.30
CA ASP A 75 4.72 -2.53 10.50
C ASP A 75 6.15 -1.97 10.56
N GLU A 76 7.08 -2.72 11.13
CA GLU A 76 8.47 -2.31 11.21
C GLU A 76 9.07 -2.11 9.82
N LEU A 77 8.82 -3.06 8.91
CA LEU A 77 9.34 -2.95 7.54
C LEU A 77 8.61 -1.85 6.76
N GLN A 78 7.31 -1.68 6.99
CA GLN A 78 6.56 -0.58 6.39
C GLN A 78 7.13 0.78 6.83
N ALA A 79 7.63 0.88 8.05
CA ALA A 79 8.13 2.15 8.58
C ALA A 79 9.30 2.71 7.78
N ALA A 80 10.15 1.85 7.23
CA ALA A 80 11.26 2.31 6.39
C ALA A 80 10.76 3.03 5.14
N TRP A 81 9.73 2.49 4.50
CA TRP A 81 9.11 3.13 3.35
C TRP A 81 8.43 4.44 3.73
N ARG A 82 7.73 4.46 4.87
CA ARG A 82 7.05 5.65 5.37
C ARG A 82 8.01 6.83 5.55
N LYS A 83 9.26 6.53 5.86
CA LYS A 83 10.31 7.54 6.11
C LYS A 83 11.16 7.85 4.89
N ASP A 84 10.91 7.20 3.76
CA ASP A 84 11.69 7.43 2.54
C ASP A 84 11.58 8.91 2.13
N ALA A 85 12.72 9.55 1.91
CA ALA A 85 12.76 10.98 1.63
C ALA A 85 12.01 11.34 0.34
N ARG A 86 12.12 10.51 -0.69
CA ARG A 86 11.42 10.76 -1.95
C ARG A 86 9.91 10.57 -1.79
N HIS A 87 9.50 9.59 -0.97
CA HIS A 87 8.11 9.36 -0.66
C HIS A 87 7.51 10.57 0.10
N LEU A 88 8.24 11.11 1.07
CA LEU A 88 7.81 12.28 1.82
C LEU A 88 7.69 13.51 0.91
N GLU A 89 8.62 13.67 -0.02
CA GLU A 89 8.59 14.75 -0.99
C GLU A 89 7.36 14.64 -1.91
N ALA A 90 7.06 13.42 -2.37
CA ALA A 90 5.87 13.18 -3.19
C ALA A 90 4.58 13.48 -2.43
N GLN A 91 4.52 13.11 -1.14
CA GLN A 91 3.35 13.43 -0.30
C GLN A 91 3.18 14.93 -0.13
N LYS A 92 4.28 15.66 0.07
CA LYS A 92 4.23 17.12 0.18
C LYS A 92 3.68 17.76 -1.08
N LYS A 93 4.16 17.32 -2.24
CA LYS A 93 3.68 17.84 -3.52
C LYS A 93 2.21 17.48 -3.73
N GLY A 94 1.82 16.30 -3.28
CA GLY A 94 0.42 15.88 -3.34
C GLY A 94 -0.49 16.79 -2.54
N ARG A 95 -0.08 17.17 -1.32
CA ARG A 95 -0.86 18.09 -0.49
C ARG A 95 -0.97 19.47 -1.13
N GLU A 96 0.07 19.90 -1.80
CA GLU A 96 0.09 21.24 -2.41
C GLU A 96 -0.73 21.30 -3.70
N ARG A 97 -0.86 20.18 -4.43
CA ARG A 97 -1.27 20.26 -5.81
C ARG A 97 -2.28 19.21 -6.25
N TRP A 98 -2.11 17.94 -5.81
CA TRP A 98 -2.82 16.82 -6.42
C TRP A 98 -4.06 16.36 -5.68
N TYR A 99 -4.11 16.55 -4.36
CA TYR A 99 -5.18 15.99 -3.54
C TYR A 99 -6.08 17.07 -2.94
N HIS A 100 -7.39 16.85 -3.04
CA HIS A 100 -8.36 17.58 -2.21
C HIS A 100 -8.20 17.11 -0.76
N TYR A 101 -7.95 15.82 -0.59
CA TYR A 101 -7.68 15.20 0.71
C TYR A 101 -7.00 13.87 0.49
N TYR A 102 -6.33 13.41 1.52
CA TYR A 102 -6.01 11.99 1.63
C TYR A 102 -6.14 11.58 3.09
N HIS A 103 -6.41 10.29 3.29
CA HIS A 103 -6.53 9.69 4.61
C HIS A 103 -5.79 8.37 4.59
N ILE A 104 -4.87 8.18 5.54
CA ILE A 104 -4.04 6.97 5.61
C ILE A 104 -4.39 6.22 6.88
N GLU A 105 -4.68 4.92 6.72
CA GLU A 105 -4.89 4.02 7.86
C GLU A 105 -3.93 2.86 7.70
N VAL A 106 -3.38 2.39 8.81
CA VAL A 106 -2.54 1.19 8.84
C VAL A 106 -3.25 0.19 9.73
N ALA A 107 -3.52 -0.99 9.19
CA ALA A 107 -4.27 -2.02 9.90
C ALA A 107 -3.49 -3.32 9.91
N SER A 108 -3.61 -4.07 11.00
CA SER A 108 -3.03 -5.41 11.09
C SER A 108 -3.99 -6.43 10.51
N VAL A 109 -3.44 -7.42 9.80
CA VAL A 109 -4.23 -8.55 9.33
C VAL A 109 -4.35 -9.54 10.48
N LEU A 110 -5.54 -9.66 11.04
CA LEU A 110 -5.79 -10.56 12.17
C LEU A 110 -5.98 -12.01 11.73
N ARG A 111 -6.63 -12.20 10.61
CA ARG A 111 -6.91 -13.52 10.05
C ARG A 111 -7.06 -13.39 8.55
N GLU A 112 -6.82 -14.47 7.84
CA GLU A 112 -7.11 -14.50 6.42
C GLU A 112 -7.69 -15.86 6.05
N HIS A 113 -8.50 -15.86 5.00
CA HIS A 113 -9.04 -17.06 4.39
C HIS A 113 -9.07 -16.85 2.89
N GLN A 114 -8.64 -17.85 2.14
CA GLN A 114 -8.61 -17.75 0.69
C GLN A 114 -9.24 -18.99 0.07
N PHE A 115 -10.08 -18.74 -0.92
CA PHE A 115 -10.57 -19.81 -1.79
C PHE A 115 -10.17 -19.47 -3.22
N VAL A 116 -9.62 -20.42 -3.92
CA VAL A 116 -9.28 -20.29 -5.33
C VAL A 116 -9.83 -21.53 -6.05
N ARG A 117 -10.69 -21.28 -7.04
CA ARG A 117 -11.28 -22.36 -7.81
C ARG A 117 -10.22 -22.97 -8.73
N LYS A 118 -10.14 -24.29 -8.71
CA LYS A 118 -9.30 -25.02 -9.67
C LYS A 118 -10.13 -25.30 -10.92
N ASN A 119 -9.57 -25.02 -12.06
CA ASN A 119 -10.23 -25.30 -13.34
C ASN A 119 -9.80 -26.64 -13.90
#